data_90f0bb637ab31c06d017a391bc437a48
#
_entry.id   90f0bb637ab31c06d017a391bc437a48
#
_cell.length_a   1.000
_cell.length_b   1.000
_cell.length_c   1.000
_cell.angle_alpha   90.00
_cell.angle_beta   90.00
_cell.angle_gamma   90.00
#
_symmetry.space_group_name_H-M   'P 1'
#
loop_
_entity.id
_entity.type
_entity.pdbx_description
1 polymer ?
#
loop_
_entity_poly.entity_id
_entity_poly.type
_entity_poly.pdbx_seq_one_letter_code
_entity_poly.pdbx_strand_id
1 'polypeptide(L)' 'AAHRGKGIAASLLEHLLKTARERGYRDLYLETGSQPGFQPARALYAGYGFTECPPFGGYILDPNSVFMTLRL' A
#
# COMPACT_ATOMS: atom_id res chain seq x y z
N ALA A 1 6.14 -10.16 20.27
CA ALA A 1 7.41 -9.76 19.70
C ALA A 1 7.25 -8.64 18.68
N ALA A 2 8.32 -7.89 18.44
CA ALA A 2 8.30 -6.76 17.51
C ALA A 2 7.91 -7.15 16.09
N HIS A 3 8.11 -8.39 15.72
CA HIS A 3 7.83 -8.86 14.36
C HIS A 3 6.36 -9.15 14.10
N ARG A 4 5.56 -9.29 15.12
CA ARG A 4 4.16 -9.72 14.95
C ARG A 4 3.36 -8.78 14.07
N GLY A 5 3.48 -7.49 14.31
CA GLY A 5 2.73 -6.51 13.53
C GLY A 5 3.09 -6.57 12.06
N LYS A 6 4.38 -6.69 11.77
CA LYS A 6 4.87 -6.79 10.39
C LYS A 6 4.44 -8.10 9.74
N GLY A 7 4.49 -9.21 10.49
CA GLY A 7 4.06 -10.50 9.96
C GLY A 7 2.57 -10.51 9.62
N ILE A 8 1.75 -9.94 10.49
CA ILE A 8 0.31 -9.87 10.25
C ILE A 8 0.01 -8.96 9.07
N ALA A 9 0.64 -7.79 9.00
CA ALA A 9 0.42 -6.85 7.90
C ALA A 9 0.83 -7.45 6.56
N ALA A 10 2.00 -8.10 6.51
CA ALA A 10 2.47 -8.76 5.30
C ALA A 10 1.51 -9.86 4.87
N SER A 11 1.04 -10.67 5.81
CA SER A 11 0.13 -11.76 5.53
C SER A 11 -1.21 -11.25 4.98
N LEU A 12 -1.73 -10.18 5.56
CA LEU A 12 -2.97 -9.56 5.07
C LEU A 12 -2.80 -8.98 3.68
N LEU A 13 -1.67 -8.33 3.43
CA LEU A 13 -1.38 -7.75 2.13
C LEU A 13 -1.23 -8.84 1.07
N GLU A 14 -0.53 -9.93 1.38
CA GLU A 14 -0.39 -11.05 0.45
C GLU A 14 -1.74 -11.66 0.10
N HIS A 15 -2.60 -11.82 1.10
CA HIS A 15 -3.96 -12.34 0.88
C HIS A 15 -4.77 -11.39 0.00
N LEU A 16 -4.67 -10.10 0.26
CA LEU A 16 -5.36 -9.08 -0.54
C LEU A 16 -4.91 -9.14 -2.00
N LEU A 17 -3.58 -9.20 -2.23
CA LEU A 17 -3.03 -9.25 -3.58
C LEU A 17 -3.48 -10.52 -4.32
N LYS A 18 -3.46 -11.65 -3.64
CA LYS A 18 -3.92 -12.91 -4.21
C LYS A 18 -5.38 -12.81 -4.62
N THR A 19 -6.22 -12.32 -3.72
CA THR A 19 -7.65 -12.17 -3.98
C THR A 19 -7.91 -11.23 -5.14
N ALA A 20 -7.20 -10.11 -5.19
CA ALA A 20 -7.37 -9.14 -6.26
C ALA A 20 -6.98 -9.74 -7.62
N ARG A 21 -5.89 -10.50 -7.67
CA ARG A 21 -5.48 -11.18 -8.90
C ARG A 21 -6.50 -12.21 -9.35
N GLU A 22 -7.02 -12.99 -8.40
CA GLU A 22 -8.03 -14.01 -8.71
C GLU A 22 -9.31 -13.40 -9.23
N ARG A 23 -9.63 -12.17 -8.80
CA ARG A 23 -10.82 -11.45 -9.25
C ARG A 23 -10.59 -10.66 -10.54
N GLY A 24 -9.40 -10.68 -11.08
CA GLY A 24 -9.10 -10.03 -12.34
C GLY A 24 -8.84 -8.54 -12.27
N TYR A 25 -8.59 -8.00 -11.08
CA TYR A 25 -8.20 -6.59 -10.96
C TYR A 25 -6.82 -6.39 -11.56
N ARG A 26 -6.63 -5.26 -12.24
CA ARG A 26 -5.36 -4.93 -12.89
C ARG A 26 -4.47 -4.08 -12.03
N ASP A 27 -5.05 -3.15 -11.31
CA ASP A 27 -4.32 -2.17 -10.53
C ASP A 27 -4.95 -2.03 -9.15
N LEU A 28 -4.11 -1.79 -8.17
CA LEU A 28 -4.54 -1.44 -6.83
C LEU A 28 -3.99 -0.07 -6.47
N TYR A 29 -4.76 0.68 -5.70
CA TYR A 29 -4.39 2.01 -5.24
C TYR A 29 -4.58 2.07 -3.73
N LEU A 30 -3.70 2.80 -3.07
CA LEU A 30 -3.85 3.04 -1.64
C LEU A 30 -3.38 4.44 -1.29
N GLU A 31 -3.83 4.91 -0.14
CA GLU A 31 -3.35 6.15 0.47
C GLU A 31 -2.78 5.82 1.83
N THR A 32 -1.62 6.39 2.15
CA THR A 32 -1.00 6.25 3.46
C THR A 32 -0.48 7.60 3.91
N GLY A 33 -0.04 7.70 5.16
CA GLY A 33 0.50 8.95 5.69
C GLY A 33 1.94 9.18 5.27
N SER A 34 2.33 10.46 5.21
CA SER A 34 3.71 10.85 4.90
C SER A 34 4.58 11.00 6.15
N GLN A 35 3.98 11.02 7.34
CA GLN A 35 4.69 11.19 8.59
C GLN A 35 5.63 10.00 8.85
N PRO A 36 6.71 10.21 9.64
CA PRO A 36 7.67 9.14 9.92
C PRO A 36 7.05 7.89 10.53
N GLY A 37 5.97 8.02 11.29
CA GLY A 37 5.28 6.86 11.87
C GLY A 37 4.69 5.92 10.84
N PHE A 38 4.46 6.39 9.62
CA PHE A 38 3.94 5.57 8.52
C PHE A 38 5.03 5.00 7.62
N GLN A 39 6.30 5.31 7.90
CA GLN A 39 7.40 4.81 7.08
C GLN A 39 7.45 3.28 7.01
N PRO A 40 7.26 2.53 8.10
CA PRO A 40 7.23 1.08 8.00
C PRO A 40 6.14 0.55 7.06
N ALA A 41 4.97 1.20 7.05
CA ALA A 41 3.89 0.82 6.14
C ALA A 41 4.28 1.08 4.69
N ARG A 42 4.85 2.27 4.41
CA ARG A 42 5.30 2.60 3.05
C ARG A 42 6.37 1.63 2.58
N ALA A 43 7.31 1.26 3.46
CA ALA A 43 8.36 0.30 3.13
C ALA A 43 7.78 -1.07 2.83
N LEU A 44 6.77 -1.49 3.57
CA LEU A 44 6.08 -2.76 3.32
C LEU A 44 5.44 -2.76 1.94
N TYR A 45 4.69 -1.71 1.60
CA TYR A 45 4.05 -1.62 0.29
C TYR A 45 5.10 -1.60 -0.82
N ALA A 46 6.16 -0.82 -0.67
CA ALA A 46 7.23 -0.76 -1.66
C ALA A 46 7.88 -2.13 -1.85
N GLY A 47 8.05 -2.89 -0.78
CA GLY A 47 8.60 -4.24 -0.83
C GLY A 47 7.73 -5.20 -1.65
N TYR A 48 6.44 -4.91 -1.78
CA TYR A 48 5.53 -5.69 -2.60
C TYR A 48 5.35 -5.13 -4.01
N GLY A 49 6.08 -4.09 -4.35
CA GLY A 49 6.07 -3.54 -5.69
C GLY A 49 5.22 -2.30 -5.88
N PHE A 50 4.59 -1.79 -4.81
CA PHE A 50 3.87 -0.53 -4.91
C PHE A 50 4.85 0.62 -5.14
N THR A 51 4.44 1.55 -5.98
CA THR A 51 5.19 2.77 -6.26
C THR A 51 4.34 3.99 -5.96
N GLU A 52 4.98 5.10 -5.61
CA GLU A 52 4.24 6.34 -5.39
C GLU A 52 3.63 6.82 -6.70
N CYS A 53 2.45 7.39 -6.58
CA CYS A 53 1.73 7.91 -7.73
C CYS A 53 1.03 9.22 -7.35
N PRO A 54 0.59 10.01 -8.34
CA PRO A 54 -0.22 11.20 -8.07
C PRO A 54 -1.55 10.83 -7.41
N PRO A 55 -2.21 11.77 -6.73
CA PRO A 55 -3.54 11.55 -6.19
C PRO A 55 -4.49 11.05 -7.26
N PHE A 56 -5.40 10.15 -6.87
CA PHE A 56 -6.33 9.52 -7.79
C PHE A 56 -7.77 9.80 -7.36
N GLY A 57 -8.71 9.55 -8.25
CA GLY A 57 -10.12 9.82 -8.01
C GLY A 57 -10.35 11.31 -7.83
N GLY A 58 -11.09 11.70 -6.82
CA GLY A 58 -11.32 13.10 -6.48
C GLY A 58 -10.34 13.67 -5.47
N TYR A 59 -9.28 12.95 -5.15
CA TYR A 59 -8.33 13.39 -4.13
C TYR A 59 -7.44 14.51 -4.65
N ILE A 60 -7.09 15.43 -3.76
CA ILE A 60 -6.15 16.51 -4.06
C ILE A 60 -4.82 16.22 -3.37
N LEU A 61 -3.76 16.88 -3.84
CA LEU A 61 -2.46 16.79 -3.21
C LEU A 61 -2.53 17.26 -1.77
N ASP A 62 -2.00 16.44 -0.87
CA ASP A 62 -1.94 16.74 0.55
C ASP A 62 -0.56 16.32 1.04
N PRO A 63 0.22 17.23 1.66
CA PRO A 63 1.54 16.87 2.17
C PRO A 63 1.52 15.80 3.25
N ASN A 64 0.36 15.54 3.86
CA ASN A 64 0.21 14.51 4.88
C ASN A 64 -0.14 13.15 4.29
N SER A 65 -0.30 13.04 2.98
CA SER A 65 -0.70 11.80 2.33
C SER A 65 0.28 11.39 1.25
N VAL A 66 0.48 10.08 1.14
CA VAL A 66 1.24 9.44 0.06
C VAL A 66 0.32 8.47 -0.65
N PHE A 67 0.21 8.62 -1.96
CA PHE A 67 -0.61 7.74 -2.79
C PHE A 67 0.30 6.74 -3.49
N MET A 68 -0.11 5.48 -3.49
CA MET A 68 0.69 4.41 -4.09
C MET A 68 -0.17 3.50 -4.95
N THR A 69 0.45 2.91 -5.93
CA THR A 69 -0.24 1.99 -6.85
C THR A 69 0.62 0.77 -7.13
N LEU A 70 -0.05 -0.32 -7.44
CA LEU A 70 0.60 -1.57 -7.86
C LEU A 70 -0.17 -2.15 -9.05
N ARG A 71 0.56 -2.48 -10.09
CA ARG A 71 -0.01 -3.25 -11.21
C ARG A 71 0.11 -4.74 -10.91
N LEU A 72 -1.01 -5.42 -10.97
CA LEU A 72 -1.09 -6.86 -10.66
C LEU A 72 -0.72 -7.79 -11.84
#